data_da408ceb34fb33b141df78b59ecc175f
#
_entry.id   da408ceb34fb33b141df78b59ecc175f
#
_cell.length_a   1.000
_cell.length_b   1.000
_cell.length_c   1.000
_cell.angle_alpha   90.00
_cell.angle_beta   90.00
_cell.angle_gamma   90.00
#
_symmetry.space_group_name_H-M   'P 1'
#
loop_
_entity.id
_entity.type
_entity.pdbx_description
1 polymer ?
#
loop_
_entity_poly.entity_id
_entity_poly.type
_entity_poly.pdbx_seq_one_letter_code
_entity_poly.pdbx_strand_id
1 'polypeptide(L)'
;MSYDVLVIGGGPAGLSASINVRARGRSALVVSNPLEENPLWRAEKVDNYLGLPGLSGAEMLAAMRRHAEQAGVEFLAGKVLNAVQMPDAWYVSVGPDMYN
;
A
#
# COMPACT_ATOMS: atom_id res chain seq x y z
N MET A 1 -7.09 -10.59 12.58
CA MET A 1 -6.70 -11.02 11.22
C MET A 1 -5.20 -10.97 11.09
N SER A 2 -4.65 -11.98 10.47
CA SER A 2 -3.21 -12.14 10.30
C SER A 2 -2.79 -12.06 8.85
N TYR A 3 -1.62 -11.47 8.62
CA TYR A 3 -1.01 -11.35 7.30
C TYR A 3 0.47 -11.69 7.41
N ASP A 4 1.04 -12.21 6.33
CA ASP A 4 2.49 -12.44 6.29
C ASP A 4 3.24 -11.11 6.33
N VAL A 5 2.74 -10.12 5.60
CA VAL A 5 3.32 -8.77 5.57
C VAL A 5 2.21 -7.73 5.63
N LEU A 6 2.40 -6.74 6.49
CA LEU A 6 1.53 -5.57 6.55
C LEU A 6 2.35 -4.36 6.11
N VAL A 7 1.87 -3.67 5.09
CA VAL A 7 2.54 -2.52 4.49
C VAL A 7 1.87 -1.24 4.98
N ILE A 8 2.64 -0.36 5.57
CA ILE A 8 2.15 0.92 6.04
C ILE A 8 2.47 1.97 4.98
N GLY A 9 1.43 2.38 4.26
CA GLY A 9 1.54 3.37 3.21
C GLY A 9 1.24 2.80 1.83
N GLY A 10 0.35 3.46 1.11
CA GLY A 10 -0.15 3.03 -0.21
C GLY A 10 0.41 3.82 -1.38
N GLY A 11 1.61 4.39 -1.24
CA GLY A 11 2.33 5.00 -2.35
C GLY A 11 3.05 3.97 -3.22
N PRO A 12 3.81 4.42 -4.23
CA PRO A 12 4.48 3.50 -5.16
C PRO A 12 5.36 2.45 -4.48
N ALA A 13 6.12 2.83 -3.47
CA ALA A 13 7.02 1.91 -2.77
C ALA A 13 6.24 0.81 -2.05
N GLY A 14 5.18 1.18 -1.31
CA GLY A 14 4.36 0.23 -0.59
C GLY A 14 3.59 -0.71 -1.52
N LEU A 15 3.06 -0.18 -2.60
CA LEU A 15 2.37 -0.98 -3.61
C LEU A 15 3.33 -1.97 -4.30
N SER A 16 4.53 -1.51 -4.64
CA SER A 16 5.56 -2.38 -5.22
C SER A 16 5.95 -3.51 -4.26
N ALA A 17 6.17 -3.19 -2.99
CA ALA A 17 6.48 -4.19 -1.97
C ALA A 17 5.36 -5.23 -1.86
N SER A 18 4.11 -4.78 -1.83
CA SER A 18 2.96 -5.67 -1.67
C SER A 18 2.79 -6.63 -2.85
N ILE A 19 3.01 -6.16 -4.07
CA ILE A 19 2.96 -6.99 -5.27
C ILE A 19 4.02 -8.10 -5.20
N ASN A 20 5.23 -7.74 -4.77
CA ASN A 20 6.32 -8.71 -4.64
C ASN A 20 6.05 -9.74 -3.54
N VAL A 21 5.40 -9.35 -2.46
CA VAL A 21 4.96 -10.30 -1.42
C VAL A 21 3.98 -11.30 -2.01
N ARG A 22 2.98 -10.82 -2.76
CA ARG A 22 2.01 -11.69 -3.41
C ARG A 22 2.65 -12.62 -4.45
N ALA A 23 3.62 -12.12 -5.19
CA ALA A 23 4.34 -12.94 -6.19
C ALA A 23 5.06 -14.13 -5.55
N ARG A 24 5.37 -14.04 -4.26
CA ARG A 24 6.00 -15.12 -3.50
C ARG A 24 4.99 -16.01 -2.77
N GLY A 25 3.71 -15.86 -3.08
CA GLY A 25 2.65 -16.67 -2.48
C GLY A 25 2.29 -16.31 -1.04
N ARG A 26 2.66 -15.11 -0.60
CA ARG A 26 2.37 -14.64 0.76
C ARG A 26 1.24 -13.64 0.78
N SER A 27 0.59 -13.48 1.94
CA SER A 27 -0.49 -12.53 2.10
C SER A 27 0.04 -11.14 2.41
N ALA A 28 -0.61 -10.12 1.86
CA ALA A 28 -0.23 -8.74 2.06
C ALA A 28 -1.46 -7.87 2.33
N LEU A 29 -1.37 -7.04 3.36
CA LEU A 29 -2.34 -6.00 3.65
C LEU A 29 -1.63 -4.65 3.55
N VAL A 30 -2.19 -3.74 2.76
CA VAL A 30 -1.72 -2.36 2.69
C VAL A 30 -2.69 -1.48 3.47
N VAL A 31 -2.17 -0.79 4.48
CA VAL A 31 -2.94 0.20 5.25
C VAL A 31 -2.53 1.58 4.77
N SER A 32 -3.47 2.35 4.28
CA SER A 32 -3.15 3.68 3.76
C SER A 32 -4.27 4.68 3.99
N ASN A 33 -3.89 5.95 4.00
CA ASN A 33 -4.83 7.05 3.88
C ASN A 33 -5.42 7.07 2.47
N PRO A 34 -6.47 7.86 2.22
CA PRO A 34 -7.01 8.02 0.86
C PRO A 34 -5.94 8.43 -0.14
N LEU A 35 -6.06 7.96 -1.38
CA LEU A 35 -5.08 8.25 -2.44
C LEU A 35 -4.83 9.75 -2.62
N GLU A 36 -5.85 10.57 -2.44
CA GLU A 36 -5.77 12.03 -2.61
C GLU A 36 -4.80 12.67 -1.62
N GLU A 37 -4.50 12.01 -0.51
CA GLU A 37 -3.56 12.52 0.50
C GLU A 37 -2.10 12.16 0.19
N ASN A 38 -1.86 11.32 -0.81
CA ASN A 38 -0.50 10.99 -1.22
C ASN A 38 0.10 12.17 -1.98
N PRO A 39 1.34 12.59 -1.67
CA PRO A 39 1.98 13.71 -2.37
C PRO A 39 2.01 13.54 -3.89
N LEU A 40 2.13 12.32 -4.39
CA LEU A 40 2.15 12.08 -5.84
C LEU A 40 0.83 12.46 -6.51
N TRP A 41 -0.29 12.40 -5.79
CA TRP A 41 -1.61 12.73 -6.33
C TRP A 41 -1.66 14.12 -6.98
N ARG A 42 -0.90 15.06 -6.42
CA ARG A 42 -0.90 16.46 -6.87
C ARG A 42 -0.06 16.74 -8.11
N ALA A 43 0.75 15.78 -8.54
CA ALA A 43 1.58 15.98 -9.72
C ALA A 43 0.71 16.04 -10.97
N GLU A 44 0.83 17.12 -11.74
CA GLU A 44 0.02 17.31 -12.94
C GLU A 44 0.46 16.38 -14.07
N LYS A 45 1.77 16.16 -14.18
CA LYS A 45 2.33 15.30 -15.22
C LYS A 45 3.65 14.72 -14.74
N VAL A 46 3.82 13.42 -14.89
CA VAL A 46 5.04 12.71 -14.55
C VAL A 46 5.58 12.04 -15.80
N ASP A 47 6.73 12.51 -16.28
CA ASP A 47 7.32 12.02 -17.52
C ASP A 47 8.47 11.05 -17.32
N ASN A 48 9.01 10.98 -16.11
CA ASN A 48 10.24 10.24 -15.83
C ASN A 48 10.02 8.96 -15.04
N TYR A 49 8.79 8.47 -14.97
CA TYR A 49 8.53 7.17 -14.38
C TYR A 49 8.57 6.11 -15.47
N LEU A 50 9.52 5.20 -15.35
CA LEU A 50 9.74 4.17 -16.37
C LEU A 50 8.48 3.32 -16.58
N GLY A 51 8.01 3.24 -17.82
CA GLY A 51 6.84 2.46 -18.18
C GLY A 51 5.51 3.19 -18.12
N LEU A 52 5.47 4.37 -17.48
CA LEU A 52 4.25 5.17 -17.33
C LEU A 52 4.52 6.66 -17.64
N PRO A 53 4.92 6.99 -18.87
CA PRO A 53 5.20 8.38 -19.21
C PRO A 53 3.92 9.19 -19.43
N GLY A 54 3.96 10.46 -19.07
CA GLY A 54 2.92 11.41 -19.43
C GLY A 54 1.63 11.32 -18.63
N LEU A 55 1.59 10.56 -17.56
CA LEU A 55 0.41 10.46 -16.69
C LEU A 55 0.46 11.53 -15.59
N SER A 56 -0.72 11.93 -15.12
CA SER A 56 -0.80 12.69 -13.88
C SER A 56 -0.46 11.77 -12.69
N GLY A 57 -0.12 12.36 -11.55
CA GLY A 57 0.13 11.59 -10.34
C GLY A 57 -1.09 10.77 -9.91
N ALA A 58 -2.29 11.35 -10.07
CA ALA A 58 -3.54 10.65 -9.77
C ALA A 58 -3.72 9.42 -10.66
N GLU A 59 -3.47 9.56 -11.95
CA GLU A 59 -3.55 8.45 -12.90
C GLU A 59 -2.53 7.37 -12.60
N MET A 60 -1.31 7.76 -12.24
CA MET A 60 -0.26 6.81 -11.85
C MET A 60 -0.65 6.02 -10.62
N LEU A 61 -1.10 6.70 -9.57
CA LEU A 61 -1.52 6.04 -8.32
C LEU A 61 -2.68 5.09 -8.57
N ALA A 62 -3.66 5.51 -9.37
CA ALA A 62 -4.79 4.66 -9.71
C ALA A 62 -4.35 3.40 -10.47
N ALA A 63 -3.44 3.53 -11.42
CA ALA A 63 -2.92 2.40 -12.17
C ALA A 63 -2.12 1.44 -11.27
N MET A 64 -1.28 1.97 -10.40
CA MET A 64 -0.49 1.19 -9.45
C MET A 64 -1.38 0.46 -8.45
N ARG A 65 -2.41 1.14 -7.93
CA ARG A 65 -3.38 0.56 -7.01
C ARG A 65 -4.12 -0.60 -7.66
N ARG A 66 -4.58 -0.39 -8.89
CA ARG A 66 -5.28 -1.44 -9.65
C ARG A 66 -4.39 -2.65 -9.88
N HIS A 67 -3.12 -2.44 -10.20
CA HIS A 67 -2.16 -3.52 -10.37
C HIS A 67 -2.04 -4.36 -9.09
N ALA A 68 -1.92 -3.70 -7.94
CA ALA A 68 -1.83 -4.39 -6.65
C ALA A 68 -3.12 -5.17 -6.34
N GLU A 69 -4.28 -4.57 -6.60
CA GLU A 69 -5.57 -5.24 -6.40
C GLU A 69 -5.68 -6.50 -7.26
N GLN A 70 -5.26 -6.42 -8.52
CA GLN A 70 -5.27 -7.58 -9.43
C GLN A 70 -4.31 -8.67 -8.96
N ALA A 71 -3.24 -8.32 -8.27
CA ALA A 71 -2.29 -9.29 -7.72
C ALA A 71 -2.79 -9.95 -6.43
N GLY A 72 -3.93 -9.51 -5.90
CA GLY A 72 -4.53 -10.08 -4.71
C GLY A 72 -4.11 -9.40 -3.41
N VAL A 73 -3.55 -8.21 -3.48
CA VAL A 73 -3.23 -7.41 -2.29
C VAL A 73 -4.53 -6.91 -1.67
N GLU A 74 -4.66 -7.04 -0.36
CA GLU A 74 -5.78 -6.50 0.38
C GLU A 74 -5.47 -5.09 0.87
N PHE A 75 -6.51 -4.27 0.96
CA PHE A 75 -6.38 -2.86 1.34
C PHE A 75 -7.28 -2.52 2.51
N LEU A 76 -6.75 -1.72 3.41
CA LEU A 76 -7.50 -1.18 4.54
C LEU A 76 -7.30 0.33 4.57
N ALA A 77 -8.39 1.08 4.49
CA ALA A 77 -8.35 2.52 4.64
C ALA A 77 -8.22 2.86 6.12
N GLY A 78 -7.23 3.65 6.47
CA GLY A 78 -7.03 4.05 7.84
C GLY A 78 -5.60 4.52 8.10
N LYS A 79 -5.39 4.98 9.33
CA LYS A 79 -4.10 5.45 9.78
C LYS A 79 -3.56 4.52 10.84
N VAL A 80 -2.32 4.07 10.66
CA VAL A 80 -1.64 3.27 11.67
C VAL A 80 -1.28 4.18 12.85
N LEU A 81 -1.75 3.81 14.03
CA LEU A 81 -1.50 4.55 15.25
C LEU A 81 -0.26 4.04 15.98
N ASN A 82 -0.03 2.74 15.93
CA ASN A 82 1.09 2.13 16.62
C ASN A 82 1.40 0.76 16.00
N ALA A 83 2.66 0.35 16.11
CA ALA A 83 3.11 -0.98 15.70
C ALA A 83 4.05 -1.50 16.79
N VAL A 84 3.71 -2.65 17.37
CA VAL A 84 4.45 -3.22 18.50
C VAL A 84 4.93 -4.62 18.15
N GLN A 85 6.21 -4.85 18.34
CA GLN A 85 6.79 -6.18 18.16
C GLN A 85 6.56 -7.02 19.40
N MET A 86 5.94 -8.17 19.20
CA MET A 86 5.73 -9.18 20.24
C MET A 86 6.50 -10.44 19.83
N PRO A 87 6.65 -11.43 20.74
CA PRO A 87 7.43 -12.63 20.41
C PRO A 87 6.90 -13.43 19.22
N ASP A 88 5.60 -13.40 18.97
CA ASP A 88 4.96 -14.19 17.92
C ASP A 88 4.71 -13.40 16.62
N ALA A 89 4.58 -12.08 16.71
CA ALA A 89 4.25 -11.26 15.54
C ALA A 89 4.37 -9.77 15.86
N TRP A 90 4.24 -8.95 14.85
CA TRP A 90 3.97 -7.53 15.01
C TRP A 90 2.46 -7.32 15.17
N TYR A 91 2.08 -6.43 16.06
CA TYR A 91 0.69 -6.01 16.25
C TYR A 91 0.56 -4.54 15.87
N VAL A 92 -0.36 -4.29 14.94
CA VAL A 92 -0.52 -2.96 14.33
C VAL A 92 -1.92 -2.45 14.63
N SER A 93 -2.01 -1.29 15.27
CA SER A 93 -3.30 -0.67 15.57
C SER A 93 -3.70 0.31 14.47
N VAL A 94 -4.93 0.13 13.97
CA VAL A 94 -5.52 0.97 12.94
C VAL A 94 -6.90 1.39 13.45
N GLY A 95 -7.03 2.64 13.89
CA GLY A 95 -8.24 3.08 14.57
C GLY A 95 -8.49 2.24 15.82
N PRO A 96 -9.70 1.69 16.00
CA PRO A 96 -10.03 0.84 17.16
C PRO A 96 -9.60 -0.62 16.99
N ASP A 97 -9.13 -1.01 15.81
CA ASP A 97 -8.84 -2.41 15.49
C ASP A 97 -7.34 -2.70 15.53
N MET A 98 -7.01 -4.00 15.70
CA MET A 98 -5.63 -4.45 15.74
C MET A 98 -5.43 -5.59 14.75
N TYR A 99 -4.31 -5.54 14.02
CA TYR A 99 -3.93 -6.52 13.01
C TYR A 99 -2.54 -7.09 13.31
N ASN A 100 -2.29 -8.31 12.91
CA ASN A 100 -0.99 -8.93 13.06
C ASN A 100 -0.55 -9.71 11.83
#